data_49e6af654e94c5c75109d023d0420347
#
_entry.id   49e6af654e94c5c75109d023d0420347
#
_cell.length_a   1.000
_cell.length_b   1.000
_cell.length_c   1.000
_cell.angle_alpha   90.00
_cell.angle_beta   90.00
_cell.angle_gamma   90.00
#
_symmetry.space_group_name_H-M   'P 1'
#
loop_
_entity.id
_entity.type
_entity.pdbx_description
1 polymer ?
#
loop_
_entity_poly.entity_id
_entity_poly.type
_entity_poly.pdbx_seq_one_letter_code
_entity_poly.pdbx_strand_id
1 'polypeptide(L)'
;MWNGVLGKMKLTARQKVSIQHVNVYPDVRNGKIRVAVTLENSGHKPEKVKLALQVGQPEGGQKFVEKEFQITLQEGRQKLEYDYSLGTDMKKWDEFTPELYNLSVVCRFDRKKTERKDVSFGMREIDNGQGILTVNGNRIFLRGTLECCIFPLTGTPPMTEEGWMKVFATAKEWGLNHLRFHSWCPPEAAFCVADKLGFYLQVELPNWSYTIGKDEAMTQFLYNEFDRIVEAYGNHPSFCMMSVGNELQYDFKLLNDMVRYMKGKDSRRLYTTSTFTFEKGHGAKPEPEDDFFVTQWTDKGWVRGQGIFDQEPPCFYKDYSAAMQDMNVPLISHEIGQYAVFPNLKEIEKYTGVLEPLNFKAVKQDLQKKGLYSKAEDFLEASGKLAVLLYKEEIERAMKTKQFSGFQLLDLHDFPGQGTALVGLLDAFWDSKGLIEASAFRQFCAPVVPLARFAKAVYSGDEMFSASIEVVNYSNAAIDNKQIMWQLADEAGTQISNGRLNVESISKGTVTQCGDIRAELKSVRKASKLYLTVSVEGTEWKNTWPVWVYPRIESLNVGDVLLTQDVEEALAALKQGRKVLFSPKMSYLKGLE
;
A
#
# COMPACT_ATOMS: atom_id res chain seq x y z
N MET A 1 5.79 -23.70 -2.49
CA MET A 1 5.04 -23.93 -3.75
C MET A 1 4.18 -25.17 -3.57
N TRP A 2 2.96 -25.12 -4.07
CA TRP A 2 2.02 -26.25 -4.10
C TRP A 2 2.10 -26.99 -5.44
N ASN A 3 1.66 -28.23 -5.45
CA ASN A 3 1.50 -29.02 -6.66
C ASN A 3 0.03 -29.29 -6.92
N GLY A 4 -0.36 -29.34 -8.20
CA GLY A 4 -1.72 -29.63 -8.62
C GLY A 4 -2.57 -28.38 -8.84
N VAL A 5 -3.85 -28.60 -9.15
CA VAL A 5 -4.83 -27.56 -9.49
C VAL A 5 -5.54 -27.12 -8.23
N LEU A 6 -5.42 -25.84 -7.86
CA LEU A 6 -6.12 -25.23 -6.71
C LEU A 6 -7.50 -24.71 -7.08
N GLY A 7 -7.63 -24.17 -8.30
CA GLY A 7 -8.87 -23.57 -8.77
C GLY A 7 -9.93 -24.61 -9.17
N LYS A 8 -11.02 -24.07 -9.74
CA LYS A 8 -12.12 -24.91 -10.20
C LYS A 8 -11.72 -25.71 -11.45
N MET A 9 -11.95 -27.02 -11.43
CA MET A 9 -11.93 -27.84 -12.63
C MET A 9 -13.35 -27.96 -13.18
N LYS A 10 -13.58 -27.49 -14.42
CA LYS A 10 -14.90 -27.46 -15.03
C LYS A 10 -14.91 -28.13 -16.40
N LEU A 11 -15.73 -29.16 -16.55
CA LEU A 11 -16.08 -29.69 -17.86
C LEU A 11 -17.28 -28.93 -18.40
N THR A 12 -17.13 -28.31 -19.57
CA THR A 12 -18.19 -27.51 -20.19
C THR A 12 -18.53 -28.04 -21.58
N ALA A 13 -19.80 -28.36 -21.80
CA ALA A 13 -20.35 -28.60 -23.14
C ALA A 13 -20.80 -27.26 -23.73
N ARG A 14 -20.30 -26.91 -24.91
CA ARG A 14 -20.69 -25.69 -25.61
C ARG A 14 -21.60 -26.00 -26.79
N GLN A 15 -22.45 -25.05 -27.12
CA GLN A 15 -23.24 -25.12 -28.32
C GLN A 15 -22.40 -24.74 -29.54
N LYS A 16 -22.91 -25.00 -30.76
CA LYS A 16 -22.29 -24.65 -32.04
C LYS A 16 -21.86 -23.18 -32.10
N VAL A 17 -22.73 -22.29 -31.61
CA VAL A 17 -22.40 -20.87 -31.40
C VAL A 17 -22.20 -20.64 -29.91
N SER A 18 -21.05 -20.09 -29.53
CA SER A 18 -20.73 -19.85 -28.13
C SER A 18 -20.04 -18.50 -27.89
N ILE A 19 -20.26 -17.93 -26.70
CA ILE A 19 -19.60 -16.70 -26.25
C ILE A 19 -18.28 -17.10 -25.56
N GLN A 20 -17.17 -16.76 -26.19
CA GLN A 20 -15.84 -17.07 -25.64
C GLN A 20 -15.44 -16.03 -24.57
N HIS A 21 -15.34 -14.77 -24.96
CA HIS A 21 -14.89 -13.68 -24.11
C HIS A 21 -15.82 -12.47 -24.22
N VAL A 22 -15.95 -11.75 -23.11
CA VAL A 22 -16.65 -10.46 -23.02
C VAL A 22 -15.72 -9.51 -22.27
N ASN A 23 -15.28 -8.46 -22.92
CA ASN A 23 -14.46 -7.43 -22.33
C ASN A 23 -15.24 -6.10 -22.31
N VAL A 24 -15.20 -5.42 -21.18
CA VAL A 24 -15.84 -4.12 -21.00
C VAL A 24 -14.75 -3.06 -20.83
N TYR A 25 -14.83 -2.01 -21.63
CA TYR A 25 -13.92 -0.87 -21.58
C TYR A 25 -14.73 0.38 -21.19
N PRO A 26 -14.68 0.82 -19.93
CA PRO A 26 -15.36 2.01 -19.46
C PRO A 26 -14.81 3.29 -20.11
N ASP A 27 -15.70 4.17 -20.52
CA ASP A 27 -15.44 5.57 -20.90
C ASP A 27 -16.23 6.45 -19.92
N VAL A 28 -15.58 6.75 -18.80
CA VAL A 28 -16.21 7.45 -17.67
C VAL A 28 -16.61 8.86 -18.05
N ARG A 29 -15.82 9.54 -18.90
CA ARG A 29 -16.06 10.93 -19.30
C ARG A 29 -17.33 11.07 -20.12
N ASN A 30 -17.61 10.08 -20.98
CA ASN A 30 -18.75 10.09 -21.88
C ASN A 30 -19.94 9.27 -21.39
N GLY A 31 -19.88 8.66 -20.21
CA GLY A 31 -20.94 7.85 -19.62
C GLY A 31 -21.31 6.63 -20.45
N LYS A 32 -20.32 5.97 -21.07
CA LYS A 32 -20.53 4.80 -21.92
C LYS A 32 -19.50 3.72 -21.67
N ILE A 33 -19.78 2.54 -22.17
CA ILE A 33 -18.83 1.43 -22.25
C ILE A 33 -18.70 0.96 -23.69
N ARG A 34 -17.49 0.55 -24.08
CA ARG A 34 -17.25 -0.25 -25.28
C ARG A 34 -17.21 -1.72 -24.86
N VAL A 35 -18.08 -2.52 -25.42
CA VAL A 35 -18.20 -3.95 -25.16
C VAL A 35 -17.59 -4.72 -26.33
N ALA A 36 -16.55 -5.50 -26.06
CA ALA A 36 -15.94 -6.41 -27.04
C ALA A 36 -16.37 -7.85 -26.73
N VAL A 37 -17.10 -8.44 -27.64
CA VAL A 37 -17.61 -9.82 -27.54
C VAL A 37 -16.89 -10.70 -28.55
N THR A 38 -16.25 -11.77 -28.08
CA THR A 38 -15.69 -12.81 -28.94
C THR A 38 -16.66 -13.96 -29.03
N LEU A 39 -17.23 -14.18 -30.20
CA LEU A 39 -18.10 -15.30 -30.51
C LEU A 39 -17.35 -16.35 -31.33
N GLU A 40 -17.71 -17.61 -31.16
CA GLU A 40 -17.21 -18.72 -31.96
C GLU A 40 -18.36 -19.48 -32.62
N ASN A 41 -18.27 -19.69 -33.90
CA ASN A 41 -19.11 -20.63 -34.66
C ASN A 41 -18.26 -21.86 -35.03
N SER A 42 -18.46 -22.96 -34.32
CA SER A 42 -17.76 -24.23 -34.57
C SER A 42 -18.38 -25.04 -35.74
N GLY A 43 -19.41 -24.52 -36.41
CA GLY A 43 -20.00 -25.14 -37.58
C GLY A 43 -19.44 -24.62 -38.86
N HIS A 44 -19.55 -25.39 -39.92
CA HIS A 44 -18.99 -25.09 -41.27
C HIS A 44 -19.83 -24.13 -42.12
N LYS A 45 -20.96 -23.61 -41.57
CA LYS A 45 -21.84 -22.68 -42.30
C LYS A 45 -22.03 -21.40 -41.49
N PRO A 46 -22.19 -20.24 -42.16
CA PRO A 46 -22.55 -19.01 -41.50
C PRO A 46 -23.87 -19.17 -40.73
N GLU A 47 -23.92 -18.56 -39.53
CA GLU A 47 -25.10 -18.57 -38.63
C GLU A 47 -25.64 -17.17 -38.44
N LYS A 48 -26.96 -17.01 -38.57
CA LYS A 48 -27.64 -15.77 -38.20
C LYS A 48 -27.87 -15.76 -36.68
N VAL A 49 -27.33 -14.76 -36.04
CA VAL A 49 -27.33 -14.61 -34.59
C VAL A 49 -27.95 -13.28 -34.21
N LYS A 50 -28.78 -13.27 -33.20
CA LYS A 50 -29.28 -12.08 -32.52
C LYS A 50 -28.51 -11.93 -31.21
N LEU A 51 -27.68 -10.91 -31.14
CA LEU A 51 -26.90 -10.58 -29.95
C LEU A 51 -27.61 -9.49 -29.18
N ALA A 52 -27.88 -9.72 -27.87
CA ALA A 52 -28.47 -8.75 -26.98
C ALA A 52 -27.49 -8.38 -25.86
N LEU A 53 -27.39 -7.10 -25.59
CA LEU A 53 -26.59 -6.52 -24.51
C LEU A 53 -27.52 -5.81 -23.53
N GLN A 54 -27.47 -6.16 -22.26
CA GLN A 54 -28.22 -5.49 -21.21
C GLN A 54 -27.35 -5.23 -19.99
N VAL A 55 -27.28 -3.98 -19.56
CA VAL A 55 -26.61 -3.58 -18.33
C VAL A 55 -27.64 -3.38 -17.23
N GLY A 56 -27.27 -3.73 -16.00
CA GLY A 56 -28.05 -3.48 -14.79
C GLY A 56 -27.11 -3.33 -13.58
N GLN A 57 -27.63 -2.73 -12.53
CA GLN A 57 -26.95 -2.78 -11.22
C GLN A 57 -27.27 -4.11 -10.53
N PRO A 58 -26.35 -4.66 -9.71
CA PRO A 58 -26.62 -5.82 -8.87
C PRO A 58 -27.87 -5.62 -7.99
N GLU A 59 -28.46 -6.74 -7.52
CA GLU A 59 -29.54 -6.75 -6.54
C GLU A 59 -30.84 -6.00 -6.93
N GLY A 60 -31.14 -5.94 -8.23
CA GLY A 60 -32.42 -5.39 -8.70
C GLY A 60 -32.45 -3.86 -8.83
N GLY A 61 -31.29 -3.20 -8.79
CA GLY A 61 -31.16 -1.76 -9.05
C GLY A 61 -31.50 -1.37 -10.49
N GLN A 62 -31.06 -0.19 -10.92
CA GLN A 62 -31.37 0.37 -12.24
C GLN A 62 -31.01 -0.60 -13.37
N LYS A 63 -31.96 -0.82 -14.29
CA LYS A 63 -31.73 -1.52 -15.56
C LYS A 63 -31.71 -0.52 -16.70
N PHE A 64 -30.71 -0.66 -17.56
CA PHE A 64 -30.58 0.17 -18.78
C PHE A 64 -31.27 -0.52 -19.96
N VAL A 65 -31.50 0.23 -21.03
CA VAL A 65 -32.21 -0.26 -22.21
C VAL A 65 -31.43 -1.37 -22.90
N GLU A 66 -32.06 -2.52 -23.14
CA GLU A 66 -31.47 -3.62 -23.91
C GLU A 66 -31.17 -3.17 -25.34
N LYS A 67 -29.94 -3.45 -25.82
CA LYS A 67 -29.55 -3.25 -27.22
C LYS A 67 -29.42 -4.57 -27.94
N GLU A 68 -30.04 -4.68 -29.10
CA GLU A 68 -30.05 -5.89 -29.91
C GLU A 68 -29.37 -5.64 -31.28
N PHE A 69 -28.58 -6.62 -31.71
CA PHE A 69 -27.85 -6.58 -32.97
C PHE A 69 -28.08 -7.88 -33.74
N GLN A 70 -28.38 -7.79 -35.05
CA GLN A 70 -28.44 -8.93 -35.93
C GLN A 70 -27.10 -9.05 -36.67
N ILE A 71 -26.47 -10.21 -36.58
CA ILE A 71 -25.17 -10.48 -37.16
C ILE A 71 -25.19 -11.81 -37.92
N THR A 72 -24.32 -11.94 -38.89
CA THR A 72 -24.02 -13.21 -39.56
C THR A 72 -22.63 -13.65 -39.10
N LEU A 73 -22.57 -14.67 -38.27
CA LEU A 73 -21.34 -15.19 -37.72
C LEU A 73 -20.75 -16.24 -38.66
N GLN A 74 -19.58 -15.97 -39.21
CA GLN A 74 -18.84 -16.89 -40.06
C GLN A 74 -18.25 -18.05 -39.25
N GLU A 75 -17.73 -19.09 -39.89
CA GLU A 75 -16.98 -20.14 -39.24
C GLU A 75 -15.78 -19.59 -38.47
N GLY A 76 -15.49 -20.15 -37.27
CA GLY A 76 -14.40 -19.76 -36.40
C GLY A 76 -14.74 -18.64 -35.42
N ARG A 77 -13.71 -17.98 -34.93
CA ARG A 77 -13.81 -16.91 -33.93
C ARG A 77 -13.89 -15.53 -34.56
N GLN A 78 -14.80 -14.72 -34.06
CA GLN A 78 -14.98 -13.32 -34.46
C GLN A 78 -15.10 -12.42 -33.24
N LYS A 79 -14.31 -11.33 -33.23
CA LYS A 79 -14.42 -10.27 -32.22
C LYS A 79 -15.30 -9.14 -32.77
N LEU A 80 -16.33 -8.78 -32.02
CA LEU A 80 -17.30 -7.74 -32.34
C LEU A 80 -17.28 -6.68 -31.23
N GLU A 81 -17.38 -5.41 -31.61
CA GLU A 81 -17.33 -4.31 -30.66
C GLU A 81 -18.57 -3.43 -30.79
N TYR A 82 -19.13 -3.03 -29.64
CA TYR A 82 -20.34 -2.23 -29.54
C TYR A 82 -20.23 -1.17 -28.46
N ASP A 83 -20.69 0.04 -28.75
CA ASP A 83 -20.85 1.09 -27.74
C ASP A 83 -22.21 0.94 -27.03
N TYR A 84 -22.19 1.05 -25.72
CA TYR A 84 -23.39 1.01 -24.88
C TYR A 84 -23.36 2.21 -23.92
N SER A 85 -24.41 3.07 -23.98
CA SER A 85 -24.52 4.26 -23.13
C SER A 85 -25.19 3.94 -21.81
N LEU A 86 -24.58 4.41 -20.72
CA LEU A 86 -25.13 4.39 -19.36
C LEU A 86 -25.68 5.76 -18.96
N GLY A 87 -25.37 6.81 -19.73
CA GLY A 87 -25.71 8.20 -19.38
C GLY A 87 -24.73 8.85 -18.42
N THR A 88 -24.89 10.15 -18.22
CA THR A 88 -23.98 10.97 -17.39
C THR A 88 -24.16 10.73 -15.89
N ASP A 89 -25.33 10.21 -15.47
CA ASP A 89 -25.68 9.96 -14.07
C ASP A 89 -25.24 8.58 -13.57
N MET A 90 -24.43 7.85 -14.39
CA MET A 90 -23.89 6.58 -13.98
C MET A 90 -23.01 6.73 -12.74
N LYS A 91 -23.12 5.76 -11.83
CA LYS A 91 -22.29 5.69 -10.64
C LYS A 91 -20.88 5.24 -11.01
N LYS A 92 -19.88 5.91 -10.44
CA LYS A 92 -18.47 5.60 -10.63
C LYS A 92 -17.99 4.64 -9.57
N TRP A 93 -16.94 3.88 -9.92
CA TRP A 93 -16.29 2.98 -8.98
C TRP A 93 -15.00 3.61 -8.45
N ASP A 94 -14.86 3.71 -7.14
CA ASP A 94 -13.64 4.10 -6.43
C ASP A 94 -13.59 3.50 -5.01
N GLU A 95 -12.59 3.86 -4.20
CA GLU A 95 -12.42 3.33 -2.83
C GLU A 95 -13.55 3.71 -1.87
N PHE A 96 -14.32 4.77 -2.17
CA PHE A 96 -15.40 5.29 -1.33
C PHE A 96 -16.78 4.86 -1.81
N THR A 97 -16.92 4.70 -3.11
CA THR A 97 -18.16 4.30 -3.79
C THR A 97 -17.88 3.15 -4.77
N PRO A 98 -17.64 1.93 -4.28
CA PRO A 98 -17.26 0.78 -5.11
C PRO A 98 -18.49 0.18 -5.85
N GLU A 99 -19.15 1.00 -6.66
CA GLU A 99 -20.37 0.64 -7.38
C GLU A 99 -20.07 -0.25 -8.59
N LEU A 100 -20.75 -1.35 -8.68
CA LEU A 100 -20.61 -2.35 -9.75
C LEU A 100 -21.82 -2.37 -10.66
N TYR A 101 -21.59 -2.79 -11.88
CA TYR A 101 -22.62 -3.10 -12.87
C TYR A 101 -22.47 -4.54 -13.35
N ASN A 102 -23.55 -5.13 -13.82
CA ASN A 102 -23.57 -6.42 -14.47
C ASN A 102 -23.99 -6.27 -15.94
N LEU A 103 -23.15 -6.73 -16.86
CA LEU A 103 -23.48 -6.81 -18.29
C LEU A 103 -23.89 -8.25 -18.61
N SER A 104 -25.12 -8.44 -19.05
CA SER A 104 -25.60 -9.68 -19.64
C SER A 104 -25.45 -9.63 -21.16
N VAL A 105 -24.69 -10.56 -21.71
CA VAL A 105 -24.56 -10.79 -23.14
C VAL A 105 -25.32 -12.05 -23.50
N VAL A 106 -26.35 -11.92 -24.33
CA VAL A 106 -27.21 -13.02 -24.74
C VAL A 106 -27.14 -13.22 -26.25
N CYS A 107 -26.76 -14.39 -26.68
CA CYS A 107 -26.63 -14.77 -28.07
C CYS A 107 -27.77 -15.77 -28.39
N ARG A 108 -28.70 -15.39 -29.28
CA ARG A 108 -29.86 -16.24 -29.71
C ARG A 108 -29.63 -16.68 -31.16
N PHE A 109 -29.74 -17.96 -31.41
CA PHE A 109 -29.57 -18.56 -32.73
C PHE A 109 -30.47 -19.79 -32.87
N ASP A 110 -30.73 -20.24 -34.09
CA ASP A 110 -31.53 -21.41 -34.42
C ASP A 110 -32.86 -21.48 -33.62
N ARG A 111 -33.68 -20.39 -33.73
CA ARG A 111 -35.03 -20.17 -33.17
C ARG A 111 -35.25 -20.48 -31.67
N LYS A 112 -34.47 -21.38 -31.04
CA LYS A 112 -34.67 -21.82 -29.64
C LYS A 112 -33.37 -21.90 -28.82
N LYS A 113 -32.20 -21.75 -29.43
CA LYS A 113 -30.93 -21.88 -28.72
C LYS A 113 -30.45 -20.52 -28.25
N THR A 114 -29.98 -20.50 -27.02
CA THR A 114 -29.50 -19.29 -26.35
C THR A 114 -28.23 -19.61 -25.60
N GLU A 115 -27.21 -18.77 -25.79
CA GLU A 115 -25.99 -18.73 -24.99
C GLU A 115 -26.01 -17.43 -24.20
N ARG A 116 -25.64 -17.46 -22.92
CA ARG A 116 -25.58 -16.27 -22.06
C ARG A 116 -24.26 -16.23 -21.30
N LYS A 117 -23.70 -15.04 -21.21
CA LYS A 117 -22.54 -14.74 -20.35
C LYS A 117 -22.79 -13.43 -19.62
N ASP A 118 -22.66 -13.47 -18.30
CA ASP A 118 -22.74 -12.30 -17.42
C ASP A 118 -21.34 -11.91 -16.97
N VAL A 119 -21.02 -10.62 -16.96
CA VAL A 119 -19.75 -10.08 -16.48
C VAL A 119 -19.99 -8.86 -15.60
N SER A 120 -19.31 -8.80 -14.45
CA SER A 120 -19.29 -7.64 -13.58
C SER A 120 -18.24 -6.64 -14.05
N PHE A 121 -18.51 -5.34 -13.88
CA PHE A 121 -17.57 -4.27 -14.15
C PHE A 121 -17.88 -3.02 -13.32
N GLY A 122 -16.93 -2.09 -13.23
CA GLY A 122 -17.12 -0.77 -12.62
C GLY A 122 -16.79 0.35 -13.60
N MET A 123 -17.46 1.49 -13.45
CA MET A 123 -17.14 2.69 -14.22
C MET A 123 -15.93 3.37 -13.60
N ARG A 124 -14.74 2.95 -14.01
CA ARG A 124 -13.45 3.42 -13.49
C ARG A 124 -12.50 3.77 -14.64
N GLU A 125 -11.91 4.95 -14.54
CA GLU A 125 -10.76 5.42 -15.34
C GLU A 125 -9.60 5.69 -14.38
N ILE A 126 -8.44 5.07 -14.60
CA ILE A 126 -7.19 5.39 -13.89
C ILE A 126 -6.24 6.11 -14.83
N ASP A 127 -5.59 7.15 -14.33
CA ASP A 127 -4.73 8.01 -15.14
C ASP A 127 -3.50 8.44 -14.32
N ASN A 128 -2.38 8.67 -15.02
CA ASN A 128 -1.08 9.07 -14.46
C ASN A 128 -0.62 10.46 -14.93
N GLY A 129 -1.53 11.26 -15.45
CA GLY A 129 -1.23 12.59 -15.98
C GLY A 129 -0.57 13.50 -14.94
N GLN A 130 0.38 14.33 -15.38
CA GLN A 130 1.13 15.26 -14.52
C GLN A 130 1.96 14.58 -13.40
N GLY A 131 2.31 13.30 -13.56
CA GLY A 131 3.10 12.55 -12.58
C GLY A 131 2.37 12.23 -11.27
N ILE A 132 1.03 12.21 -11.30
CA ILE A 132 0.19 11.84 -10.15
C ILE A 132 -0.85 10.78 -10.55
N LEU A 133 -1.24 9.94 -9.59
CA LEU A 133 -2.33 8.98 -9.81
C LEU A 133 -3.69 9.63 -9.60
N THR A 134 -4.58 9.40 -10.55
CA THR A 134 -6.00 9.77 -10.42
C THR A 134 -6.91 8.60 -10.74
N VAL A 135 -8.06 8.55 -10.06
CA VAL A 135 -9.18 7.66 -10.40
C VAL A 135 -10.40 8.54 -10.65
N ASN A 136 -11.00 8.38 -11.83
CA ASN A 136 -12.14 9.20 -12.28
C ASN A 136 -11.89 10.71 -12.20
N GLY A 137 -10.63 11.13 -12.43
CA GLY A 137 -10.18 12.52 -12.35
C GLY A 137 -9.93 13.03 -10.92
N ASN A 138 -10.14 12.21 -9.89
CA ASN A 138 -9.80 12.55 -8.52
C ASN A 138 -8.42 11.99 -8.17
N ARG A 139 -7.55 12.84 -7.63
CA ARG A 139 -6.26 12.37 -7.15
C ARG A 139 -6.43 11.40 -6.00
N ILE A 140 -5.71 10.28 -6.08
CA ILE A 140 -5.64 9.26 -5.04
C ILE A 140 -4.24 9.18 -4.44
N PHE A 141 -4.16 8.63 -3.24
CA PHE A 141 -2.90 8.27 -2.58
C PHE A 141 -2.98 6.80 -2.16
N LEU A 142 -2.09 5.98 -2.68
CA LEU A 142 -2.06 4.55 -2.38
C LEU A 142 -1.46 4.31 -0.99
N ARG A 143 -2.28 3.80 -0.09
CA ARG A 143 -1.90 3.32 1.22
C ARG A 143 -1.87 1.80 1.14
N GLY A 144 -0.71 1.25 0.79
CA GLY A 144 -0.62 -0.15 0.38
C GLY A 144 0.15 -1.04 1.31
N THR A 145 -0.10 -2.34 1.18
CA THR A 145 0.70 -3.42 1.71
C THR A 145 0.90 -4.51 0.67
N LEU A 146 1.79 -5.46 0.92
CA LEU A 146 2.02 -6.62 0.07
C LEU A 146 1.12 -7.80 0.48
N GLU A 147 1.02 -8.75 -0.44
CA GLU A 147 0.54 -10.11 -0.20
C GLU A 147 1.46 -11.08 -0.96
N CYS A 148 2.22 -11.86 -0.19
CA CYS A 148 3.29 -12.73 -0.69
C CYS A 148 2.89 -14.20 -0.78
N CYS A 149 1.58 -14.48 -0.86
CA CYS A 149 1.01 -15.83 -0.93
C CYS A 149 1.36 -16.73 0.27
N ILE A 150 1.31 -16.14 1.49
CA ILE A 150 1.62 -16.86 2.73
C ILE A 150 0.33 -17.13 3.50
N PHE A 151 -0.11 -18.39 3.47
CA PHE A 151 -1.29 -18.90 4.17
C PHE A 151 -0.90 -20.12 5.00
N PRO A 152 -0.50 -19.97 6.28
CA PRO A 152 0.13 -21.04 7.06
C PRO A 152 -0.74 -22.28 7.28
N LEU A 153 -2.05 -22.13 7.35
CA LEU A 153 -2.96 -23.27 7.60
C LEU A 153 -3.11 -24.18 6.37
N THR A 154 -3.12 -23.60 5.19
CA THR A 154 -3.41 -24.32 3.94
C THR A 154 -2.19 -24.52 3.05
N GLY A 155 -1.17 -23.67 3.19
CA GLY A 155 -0.02 -23.61 2.29
C GLY A 155 -0.38 -23.09 0.89
N THR A 156 -1.62 -22.65 0.68
CA THR A 156 -2.17 -22.17 -0.59
C THR A 156 -3.11 -21.00 -0.35
N PRO A 157 -3.27 -20.08 -1.33
CA PRO A 157 -4.18 -18.97 -1.19
C PRO A 157 -5.65 -19.45 -1.12
N PRO A 158 -6.53 -18.71 -0.45
CA PRO A 158 -7.95 -18.98 -0.46
C PRO A 158 -8.52 -18.91 -1.88
N MET A 159 -9.38 -19.87 -2.25
CA MET A 159 -10.08 -19.88 -3.54
C MET A 159 -11.53 -19.37 -3.43
N THR A 160 -11.92 -18.85 -2.27
CA THR A 160 -13.26 -18.32 -1.98
C THR A 160 -13.20 -16.86 -1.56
N GLU A 161 -14.31 -16.12 -1.80
CA GLU A 161 -14.42 -14.73 -1.38
C GLU A 161 -14.36 -14.56 0.15
N GLU A 162 -14.88 -15.53 0.92
CA GLU A 162 -14.83 -15.51 2.39
C GLU A 162 -13.39 -15.44 2.92
N GLY A 163 -12.49 -16.25 2.35
CA GLY A 163 -11.07 -16.23 2.75
C GLY A 163 -10.38 -14.88 2.43
N TRP A 164 -10.70 -14.30 1.27
CA TRP A 164 -10.16 -13.00 0.89
C TRP A 164 -10.82 -11.83 1.62
N MET A 165 -12.08 -11.99 2.07
CA MET A 165 -12.75 -10.97 2.86
C MET A 165 -11.99 -10.68 4.16
N LYS A 166 -11.43 -11.70 4.83
CA LYS A 166 -10.57 -11.47 6.02
C LYS A 166 -9.39 -10.57 5.67
N VAL A 167 -8.67 -10.85 4.60
CA VAL A 167 -7.48 -10.07 4.17
C VAL A 167 -7.86 -8.61 3.88
N PHE A 168 -8.82 -8.39 2.99
CA PHE A 168 -9.17 -7.04 2.55
C PHE A 168 -9.91 -6.23 3.62
N ALA A 169 -10.81 -6.85 4.41
CA ALA A 169 -11.52 -6.16 5.47
C ALA A 169 -10.54 -5.72 6.57
N THR A 170 -9.60 -6.58 6.96
CA THR A 170 -8.54 -6.22 7.92
C THR A 170 -7.67 -5.10 7.37
N ALA A 171 -7.20 -5.20 6.12
CA ALA A 171 -6.41 -4.13 5.50
C ALA A 171 -7.17 -2.79 5.48
N LYS A 172 -8.47 -2.80 5.15
CA LYS A 172 -9.33 -1.60 5.15
C LYS A 172 -9.54 -1.05 6.56
N GLU A 173 -9.73 -1.90 7.55
CA GLU A 173 -9.82 -1.51 8.96
C GLU A 173 -8.55 -0.76 9.41
N TRP A 174 -7.39 -1.15 8.89
CA TRP A 174 -6.09 -0.48 9.15
C TRP A 174 -5.86 0.73 8.24
N GLY A 175 -6.85 1.16 7.46
CA GLY A 175 -6.81 2.38 6.65
C GLY A 175 -6.15 2.22 5.27
N LEU A 176 -5.86 1.00 4.86
CA LEU A 176 -5.29 0.72 3.54
C LEU A 176 -6.35 0.73 2.44
N ASN A 177 -5.93 1.02 1.20
CA ASN A 177 -6.75 1.02 -0.01
C ASN A 177 -6.06 0.32 -1.19
N HIS A 178 -4.86 -0.22 -0.98
CA HIS A 178 -4.05 -0.81 -2.03
C HIS A 178 -3.42 -2.11 -1.56
N LEU A 179 -3.43 -3.13 -2.43
CA LEU A 179 -2.75 -4.39 -2.22
C LEU A 179 -1.90 -4.75 -3.44
N ARG A 180 -0.62 -5.03 -3.22
CA ARG A 180 0.32 -5.52 -4.22
C ARG A 180 0.53 -7.01 -4.05
N PHE A 181 0.29 -7.79 -5.10
CA PHE A 181 0.57 -9.23 -5.13
C PHE A 181 2.00 -9.45 -5.60
N HIS A 182 2.87 -9.73 -4.63
CA HIS A 182 4.31 -9.84 -4.84
C HIS A 182 4.66 -11.08 -5.67
N SER A 183 5.01 -10.84 -6.94
CA SER A 183 5.41 -11.80 -7.97
C SER A 183 4.37 -12.91 -8.25
N TRP A 184 3.06 -12.58 -8.18
CA TRP A 184 1.99 -13.51 -8.54
C TRP A 184 0.67 -12.81 -8.88
N CYS A 185 -0.24 -13.57 -9.51
CA CYS A 185 -1.61 -13.15 -9.76
C CYS A 185 -2.56 -13.93 -8.85
N PRO A 186 -3.40 -13.26 -8.05
CA PRO A 186 -4.34 -13.93 -7.16
C PRO A 186 -5.52 -14.55 -7.92
N PRO A 187 -6.30 -15.45 -7.28
CA PRO A 187 -7.50 -16.03 -7.88
C PRO A 187 -8.64 -14.99 -8.01
N GLU A 188 -9.62 -15.30 -8.88
CA GLU A 188 -10.82 -14.48 -9.12
C GLU A 188 -11.48 -13.96 -7.84
N ALA A 189 -11.53 -14.78 -6.80
CA ALA A 189 -12.13 -14.42 -5.52
C ALA A 189 -11.51 -13.17 -4.86
N ALA A 190 -10.19 -12.98 -5.02
CA ALA A 190 -9.50 -11.78 -4.51
C ALA A 190 -9.97 -10.53 -5.25
N PHE A 191 -10.08 -10.58 -6.59
CA PHE A 191 -10.58 -9.47 -7.39
C PHE A 191 -12.04 -9.14 -7.05
N CYS A 192 -12.89 -10.17 -6.90
CA CYS A 192 -14.30 -9.97 -6.53
C CYS A 192 -14.45 -9.24 -5.18
N VAL A 193 -13.65 -9.59 -4.18
CA VAL A 193 -13.68 -8.91 -2.88
C VAL A 193 -13.12 -7.50 -2.97
N ALA A 194 -12.02 -7.32 -3.69
CA ALA A 194 -11.43 -6.01 -3.90
C ALA A 194 -12.37 -5.05 -4.65
N ASP A 195 -13.11 -5.55 -5.65
CA ASP A 195 -14.14 -4.79 -6.36
C ASP A 195 -15.24 -4.29 -5.42
N LYS A 196 -15.72 -5.15 -4.50
CA LYS A 196 -16.77 -4.84 -3.53
C LYS A 196 -16.33 -3.86 -2.46
N LEU A 197 -15.05 -3.90 -2.08
CA LEU A 197 -14.50 -3.09 -1.00
C LEU A 197 -13.79 -1.81 -1.49
N GLY A 198 -13.59 -1.64 -2.80
CA GLY A 198 -12.93 -0.46 -3.37
C GLY A 198 -11.41 -0.47 -3.19
N PHE A 199 -10.74 -1.61 -3.37
CA PHE A 199 -9.28 -1.70 -3.34
C PHE A 199 -8.67 -1.52 -4.71
N TYR A 200 -7.53 -0.83 -4.78
CA TYR A 200 -6.69 -0.69 -5.96
C TYR A 200 -5.62 -1.78 -5.96
N LEU A 201 -5.68 -2.71 -6.91
CA LEU A 201 -4.76 -3.85 -6.95
C LEU A 201 -3.62 -3.60 -7.94
N GLN A 202 -2.41 -3.99 -7.51
CA GLN A 202 -1.25 -4.20 -8.38
C GLN A 202 -0.96 -5.69 -8.45
N VAL A 203 -1.04 -6.25 -9.65
CA VAL A 203 -0.68 -7.64 -9.95
C VAL A 203 0.71 -7.67 -10.56
N GLU A 204 1.48 -8.69 -10.26
CA GLU A 204 2.77 -8.94 -10.90
C GLU A 204 2.74 -10.25 -11.67
N LEU A 205 3.46 -10.31 -12.80
CA LEU A 205 3.74 -11.60 -13.40
C LEU A 205 4.59 -12.44 -12.45
N PRO A 206 4.50 -13.78 -12.52
CA PRO A 206 5.26 -14.66 -11.63
C PRO A 206 6.75 -14.66 -11.98
N ASN A 207 7.39 -13.50 -11.73
CA ASN A 207 8.74 -13.21 -12.18
C ASN A 207 9.51 -12.38 -11.15
N TRP A 208 10.60 -12.98 -10.66
CA TRP A 208 11.60 -12.34 -9.80
C TRP A 208 12.97 -12.81 -10.28
N SER A 209 13.38 -12.34 -11.46
CA SER A 209 14.56 -12.81 -12.16
C SER A 209 15.64 -11.74 -12.27
N TYR A 210 16.88 -12.15 -12.03
CA TYR A 210 18.06 -11.33 -12.26
C TYR A 210 18.72 -11.59 -13.63
N THR A 211 18.03 -12.32 -14.52
CA THR A 211 18.55 -12.74 -15.83
C THR A 211 17.48 -12.65 -16.92
N ILE A 212 16.72 -11.55 -16.92
CA ILE A 212 15.65 -11.30 -17.91
C ILE A 212 16.22 -11.41 -19.34
N GLY A 213 15.48 -12.07 -20.22
CA GLY A 213 15.82 -12.23 -21.64
C GLY A 213 16.80 -13.38 -21.95
N LYS A 214 17.41 -14.02 -20.93
CA LYS A 214 18.32 -15.16 -21.17
C LYS A 214 17.59 -16.49 -21.46
N ASP A 215 16.33 -16.59 -21.07
CA ASP A 215 15.47 -17.76 -21.29
C ASP A 215 14.29 -17.34 -22.17
N GLU A 216 14.31 -17.79 -23.44
CA GLU A 216 13.25 -17.49 -24.40
C GLU A 216 11.92 -18.18 -24.03
N ALA A 217 11.96 -19.39 -23.47
CA ALA A 217 10.77 -20.12 -23.04
C ALA A 217 10.08 -19.38 -21.88
N MET A 218 10.84 -18.89 -20.91
CA MET A 218 10.32 -18.05 -19.84
C MET A 218 9.74 -16.75 -20.37
N THR A 219 10.43 -16.09 -21.29
CA THR A 219 9.95 -14.85 -21.92
C THR A 219 8.61 -15.08 -22.61
N GLN A 220 8.48 -16.14 -23.41
CA GLN A 220 7.22 -16.48 -24.06
C GLN A 220 6.13 -16.87 -23.06
N PHE A 221 6.48 -17.55 -21.98
CA PHE A 221 5.55 -17.86 -20.88
C PHE A 221 4.98 -16.57 -20.27
N LEU A 222 5.81 -15.56 -20.00
CA LEU A 222 5.36 -14.29 -19.40
C LEU A 222 4.38 -13.53 -20.31
N TYR A 223 4.62 -13.50 -21.65
CA TYR A 223 3.65 -12.93 -22.60
C TYR A 223 2.32 -13.68 -22.57
N ASN A 224 2.36 -15.01 -22.60
CA ASN A 224 1.16 -15.85 -22.58
C ASN A 224 0.41 -15.72 -21.25
N GLU A 225 1.12 -15.61 -20.14
CA GLU A 225 0.52 -15.46 -18.82
C GLU A 225 -0.14 -14.09 -18.66
N PHE A 226 0.48 -13.03 -19.17
CA PHE A 226 -0.16 -11.72 -19.25
C PHE A 226 -1.49 -11.78 -20.02
N ASP A 227 -1.49 -12.37 -21.22
CA ASP A 227 -2.70 -12.50 -22.04
C ASP A 227 -3.82 -13.24 -21.26
N ARG A 228 -3.48 -14.32 -20.56
CA ARG A 228 -4.44 -15.09 -19.72
C ARG A 228 -5.00 -14.28 -18.56
N ILE A 229 -4.13 -13.54 -17.84
CA ILE A 229 -4.54 -12.70 -16.70
C ILE A 229 -5.51 -11.61 -17.17
N VAL A 230 -5.20 -10.92 -18.25
CA VAL A 230 -6.05 -9.85 -18.79
C VAL A 230 -7.36 -10.41 -19.33
N GLU A 231 -7.33 -11.57 -19.98
CA GLU A 231 -8.52 -12.25 -20.47
C GLU A 231 -9.45 -12.68 -19.34
N ALA A 232 -8.89 -13.24 -18.27
CA ALA A 232 -9.66 -13.73 -17.12
C ALA A 232 -10.18 -12.59 -16.23
N TYR A 233 -9.32 -11.59 -15.92
CA TYR A 233 -9.58 -10.62 -14.86
C TYR A 233 -9.67 -9.18 -15.34
N GLY A 234 -9.56 -8.94 -16.64
CA GLY A 234 -9.52 -7.59 -17.20
C GLY A 234 -10.75 -6.72 -16.94
N ASN A 235 -11.91 -7.29 -16.61
CA ASN A 235 -13.14 -6.55 -16.32
C ASN A 235 -13.24 -6.05 -14.87
N HIS A 236 -12.41 -6.55 -13.95
CA HIS A 236 -12.41 -6.13 -12.55
C HIS A 236 -11.93 -4.67 -12.42
N PRO A 237 -12.73 -3.74 -11.88
CA PRO A 237 -12.32 -2.35 -11.71
C PRO A 237 -11.19 -2.19 -10.69
N SER A 238 -11.07 -3.09 -9.73
CA SER A 238 -9.96 -3.12 -8.75
C SER A 238 -8.60 -3.40 -9.41
N PHE A 239 -8.55 -4.10 -10.53
CA PHE A 239 -7.31 -4.38 -11.25
C PHE A 239 -6.78 -3.13 -11.94
N CYS A 240 -6.03 -2.30 -11.21
CA CYS A 240 -5.61 -0.98 -11.62
C CYS A 240 -4.19 -0.91 -12.19
N MET A 241 -3.29 -1.76 -11.70
CA MET A 241 -1.85 -1.66 -11.95
C MET A 241 -1.25 -3.05 -12.19
N MET A 242 -0.21 -3.11 -13.04
CA MET A 242 0.52 -4.35 -13.30
C MET A 242 2.01 -4.10 -13.54
N SER A 243 2.85 -5.00 -12.99
CA SER A 243 4.29 -5.03 -13.22
C SER A 243 4.70 -6.32 -13.93
N VAL A 244 5.79 -6.27 -14.73
CA VAL A 244 6.39 -7.48 -15.30
C VAL A 244 6.99 -8.39 -14.22
N GLY A 245 7.26 -7.84 -13.04
CA GLY A 245 7.71 -8.61 -11.87
C GLY A 245 8.39 -7.74 -10.82
N ASN A 246 9.01 -8.39 -9.83
CA ASN A 246 9.69 -7.75 -8.71
C ASN A 246 11.20 -7.76 -8.90
N GLU A 247 11.87 -6.62 -8.62
CA GLU A 247 13.32 -6.46 -8.55
C GLU A 247 14.09 -7.05 -9.73
N LEU A 248 13.52 -6.89 -10.94
CA LEU A 248 14.06 -7.48 -12.15
C LEU A 248 15.38 -6.81 -12.55
N GLN A 249 16.27 -7.59 -13.18
CA GLN A 249 17.56 -7.13 -13.66
C GLN A 249 17.87 -7.68 -15.05
N TYR A 250 18.77 -7.01 -15.78
CA TYR A 250 19.42 -7.40 -17.02
C TYR A 250 18.87 -6.74 -18.27
N ASP A 251 17.82 -7.24 -18.93
CA ASP A 251 17.38 -6.71 -20.23
C ASP A 251 16.21 -5.74 -20.10
N PHE A 252 16.51 -4.49 -19.76
CA PHE A 252 15.48 -3.43 -19.67
C PHE A 252 14.89 -3.04 -21.01
N LYS A 253 15.58 -3.31 -22.14
CA LYS A 253 15.00 -3.13 -23.47
C LYS A 253 13.83 -4.10 -23.65
N LEU A 254 14.02 -5.37 -23.34
CA LEU A 254 12.96 -6.38 -23.38
C LEU A 254 11.80 -6.03 -22.43
N LEU A 255 12.10 -5.57 -21.21
CA LEU A 255 11.06 -5.14 -20.25
C LEU A 255 10.22 -3.99 -20.81
N ASN A 256 10.83 -2.98 -21.43
CA ASN A 256 10.12 -1.90 -22.11
C ASN A 256 9.26 -2.43 -23.29
N ASP A 257 9.78 -3.36 -24.10
CA ASP A 257 9.03 -3.99 -25.19
C ASP A 257 7.82 -4.79 -24.65
N MET A 258 7.95 -5.47 -23.50
CA MET A 258 6.84 -6.15 -22.84
C MET A 258 5.77 -5.17 -22.34
N VAL A 259 6.17 -4.07 -21.70
CA VAL A 259 5.21 -3.04 -21.23
C VAL A 259 4.47 -2.42 -22.41
N ARG A 260 5.16 -2.12 -23.49
CA ARG A 260 4.52 -1.63 -24.74
C ARG A 260 3.50 -2.62 -25.30
N TYR A 261 3.83 -3.92 -25.29
CA TYR A 261 2.88 -4.98 -25.67
C TYR A 261 1.65 -4.99 -24.77
N MET A 262 1.85 -4.92 -23.43
CA MET A 262 0.77 -4.92 -22.45
C MET A 262 -0.18 -3.74 -22.67
N LYS A 263 0.33 -2.53 -22.84
CA LYS A 263 -0.45 -1.32 -23.14
C LYS A 263 -1.25 -1.45 -24.44
N GLY A 264 -0.66 -2.05 -25.46
CA GLY A 264 -1.33 -2.29 -26.74
C GLY A 264 -2.47 -3.31 -26.66
N LYS A 265 -2.40 -4.24 -25.71
CA LYS A 265 -3.43 -5.26 -25.51
C LYS A 265 -4.57 -4.79 -24.61
N ASP A 266 -4.26 -4.08 -23.53
CA ASP A 266 -5.24 -3.63 -22.57
C ASP A 266 -4.90 -2.26 -21.97
N SER A 267 -5.67 -1.26 -22.34
CA SER A 267 -5.50 0.13 -21.93
C SER A 267 -6.26 0.51 -20.65
N ARG A 268 -6.88 -0.47 -19.96
CA ARG A 268 -7.71 -0.20 -18.76
C ARG A 268 -6.91 0.03 -17.49
N ARG A 269 -5.61 -0.15 -17.48
CA ARG A 269 -4.73 -0.08 -16.31
C ARG A 269 -3.37 0.52 -16.62
N LEU A 270 -2.59 0.76 -15.58
CA LEU A 270 -1.22 1.27 -15.68
C LEU A 270 -0.20 0.13 -15.59
N TYR A 271 0.94 0.29 -16.25
CA TYR A 271 1.97 -0.74 -16.35
C TYR A 271 3.35 -0.19 -15.97
N THR A 272 4.20 -1.05 -15.40
CA THR A 272 5.61 -0.76 -15.13
C THR A 272 6.49 -1.96 -15.49
N THR A 273 7.74 -1.70 -15.81
CA THR A 273 8.74 -2.72 -16.17
C THR A 273 9.11 -3.59 -14.98
N SER A 274 9.32 -3.00 -13.82
CA SER A 274 9.66 -3.72 -12.59
C SER A 274 9.19 -2.97 -11.36
N THR A 275 8.75 -3.71 -10.36
CA THR A 275 8.54 -3.14 -9.04
C THR A 275 9.90 -3.08 -8.36
N PHE A 276 10.57 -1.93 -8.48
CA PHE A 276 11.93 -1.67 -8.10
C PHE A 276 12.98 -2.50 -8.88
N THR A 277 14.24 -2.08 -8.81
CA THR A 277 15.43 -2.85 -9.20
C THR A 277 16.68 -2.31 -8.51
N PHE A 278 17.59 -3.21 -8.16
CA PHE A 278 18.92 -2.84 -7.63
C PHE A 278 19.92 -2.47 -8.73
N GLU A 279 19.56 -2.61 -10.00
CA GLU A 279 20.46 -2.33 -11.11
C GLU A 279 20.68 -0.82 -11.24
N LYS A 280 21.94 -0.40 -11.11
CA LYS A 280 22.32 1.00 -11.20
C LYS A 280 21.94 1.58 -12.56
N GLY A 281 21.31 2.74 -12.57
CA GLY A 281 20.86 3.42 -13.77
C GLY A 281 19.40 3.13 -14.15
N HIS A 282 18.79 2.10 -13.59
CA HIS A 282 17.38 1.74 -13.77
C HIS A 282 16.54 1.91 -12.50
N GLY A 283 17.09 1.61 -11.32
CA GLY A 283 16.38 1.70 -10.04
C GLY A 283 16.14 3.13 -9.52
N ALA A 284 16.84 4.13 -10.04
CA ALA A 284 16.77 5.53 -9.57
C ALA A 284 15.86 6.43 -10.42
N LYS A 285 15.38 5.97 -11.55
CA LYS A 285 14.51 6.69 -12.48
C LYS A 285 13.59 5.72 -13.23
N PRO A 286 12.40 6.18 -13.67
CA PRO A 286 11.49 5.34 -14.43
C PRO A 286 12.06 4.99 -15.82
N GLU A 287 11.69 3.83 -16.31
CA GLU A 287 11.93 3.43 -17.68
C GLU A 287 11.00 4.19 -18.67
N PRO A 288 11.36 4.29 -19.95
CA PRO A 288 10.57 5.05 -20.93
C PRO A 288 9.10 4.61 -21.06
N GLU A 289 8.82 3.34 -20.83
CA GLU A 289 7.46 2.80 -20.93
C GLU A 289 6.72 2.71 -19.60
N ASP A 290 7.34 3.08 -18.48
CA ASP A 290 6.67 3.04 -17.18
C ASP A 290 5.55 4.07 -17.07
N ASP A 291 4.35 3.64 -16.72
CA ASP A 291 3.23 4.52 -16.38
C ASP A 291 3.29 4.98 -14.92
N PHE A 292 3.99 4.26 -14.06
CA PHE A 292 4.27 4.56 -12.67
C PHE A 292 5.61 3.96 -12.27
N PHE A 293 6.21 4.51 -11.22
CA PHE A 293 7.54 4.11 -10.77
C PHE A 293 7.49 3.70 -9.31
N VAL A 294 7.93 2.47 -9.02
CA VAL A 294 8.03 1.95 -7.66
C VAL A 294 9.50 1.81 -7.30
N THR A 295 9.97 2.57 -6.29
CA THR A 295 11.40 2.58 -5.97
C THR A 295 11.66 2.85 -4.49
N GLN A 296 12.91 2.59 -4.06
CA GLN A 296 13.44 2.91 -2.72
C GLN A 296 14.20 4.24 -2.71
N TRP A 297 14.74 4.68 -3.87
CA TRP A 297 15.52 5.92 -4.03
C TRP A 297 15.44 6.46 -5.45
N THR A 298 15.73 7.71 -5.58
CA THR A 298 15.97 8.38 -6.86
C THR A 298 17.40 8.90 -6.90
N ASP A 299 17.85 9.44 -8.02
CA ASP A 299 19.15 10.13 -8.11
C ASP A 299 19.28 11.32 -7.13
N LYS A 300 18.16 11.79 -6.56
CA LYS A 300 18.08 12.93 -5.64
C LYS A 300 17.93 12.53 -4.17
N GLY A 301 17.76 11.25 -3.86
CA GLY A 301 17.67 10.77 -2.48
C GLY A 301 16.73 9.61 -2.26
N TRP A 302 16.68 9.17 -1.01
CA TRP A 302 15.81 8.08 -0.55
C TRP A 302 14.34 8.52 -0.49
N VAL A 303 13.45 7.58 -0.78
CA VAL A 303 11.99 7.74 -0.66
C VAL A 303 11.38 6.75 0.34
N ARG A 304 12.20 6.21 1.22
CA ARG A 304 11.79 5.31 2.31
C ARG A 304 12.62 5.57 3.57
N GLY A 305 12.12 5.11 4.73
CA GLY A 305 12.76 5.33 6.04
C GLY A 305 14.08 4.57 6.22
N GLN A 306 14.16 3.33 5.75
CA GLN A 306 15.43 2.60 5.70
C GLN A 306 16.43 3.37 4.85
N GLY A 307 17.67 3.49 5.35
CA GLY A 307 18.72 4.33 4.76
C GLY A 307 18.65 5.80 5.20
N ILE A 308 17.65 6.20 6.01
CA ILE A 308 17.54 7.53 6.61
C ILE A 308 17.54 7.45 8.13
N PHE A 309 16.63 6.65 8.71
CA PHE A 309 16.38 6.67 10.16
C PHE A 309 17.53 6.10 11.02
N ASP A 310 18.41 5.32 10.44
CA ASP A 310 19.65 4.81 11.04
C ASP A 310 20.81 5.83 10.99
N GLN A 311 20.68 6.88 10.16
CA GLN A 311 21.76 7.86 9.92
C GLN A 311 21.44 9.24 10.50
N GLU A 312 20.19 9.54 10.79
CA GLU A 312 19.75 10.86 11.23
C GLU A 312 19.00 10.79 12.57
N PRO A 313 19.16 11.81 13.46
CA PRO A 313 18.34 11.91 14.65
C PRO A 313 16.87 12.14 14.27
N PRO A 314 15.91 11.74 15.12
CA PRO A 314 14.49 11.96 14.87
C PRO A 314 14.18 13.42 14.56
N CYS A 315 13.59 13.66 13.39
CA CYS A 315 13.08 14.97 12.97
C CYS A 315 11.77 14.77 12.21
N PHE A 316 10.81 15.68 12.40
CA PHE A 316 9.44 15.51 11.91
C PHE A 316 9.05 16.56 10.86
N TYR A 317 9.98 17.40 10.42
CA TYR A 317 9.73 18.42 9.39
C TYR A 317 10.09 17.98 7.97
N LYS A 318 10.92 16.93 7.82
CA LYS A 318 11.37 16.43 6.53
C LYS A 318 10.27 15.66 5.78
N ASP A 319 10.38 15.64 4.46
CA ASP A 319 9.60 14.83 3.54
C ASP A 319 10.49 14.33 2.37
N TYR A 320 9.91 13.78 1.32
CA TYR A 320 10.63 13.27 0.16
C TYR A 320 10.66 14.23 -1.04
N SER A 321 10.30 15.51 -0.85
CA SER A 321 10.18 16.48 -1.96
C SER A 321 11.49 16.65 -2.75
N ALA A 322 12.64 16.55 -2.09
CA ALA A 322 13.95 16.62 -2.77
C ALA A 322 14.15 15.43 -3.73
N ALA A 323 13.77 14.22 -3.31
CA ALA A 323 13.86 13.02 -4.13
C ALA A 323 12.85 13.00 -5.31
N MET A 324 11.80 13.81 -5.22
CA MET A 324 10.75 13.92 -6.24
C MET A 324 11.07 14.90 -7.38
N GLN A 325 12.18 15.63 -7.29
CA GLN A 325 12.55 16.58 -8.35
C GLN A 325 12.74 15.86 -9.68
N ASP A 326 12.16 16.43 -10.73
CA ASP A 326 12.20 15.93 -12.12
C ASP A 326 11.43 14.61 -12.34
N MET A 327 10.63 14.15 -11.36
CA MET A 327 9.79 12.96 -11.53
C MET A 327 8.56 13.29 -12.37
N ASN A 328 8.39 12.61 -13.50
CA ASN A 328 7.33 12.85 -14.49
C ASN A 328 6.25 11.76 -14.51
N VAL A 329 6.43 10.69 -13.73
CA VAL A 329 5.43 9.63 -13.51
C VAL A 329 5.11 9.50 -12.02
N PRO A 330 3.94 8.97 -11.65
CA PRO A 330 3.61 8.70 -10.25
C PRO A 330 4.67 7.85 -9.57
N LEU A 331 5.21 8.30 -8.43
CA LEU A 331 6.16 7.54 -7.63
C LEU A 331 5.46 6.94 -6.42
N ILE A 332 5.74 5.65 -6.17
CA ILE A 332 5.28 4.87 -5.04
C ILE A 332 6.51 4.33 -4.31
N SER A 333 6.57 4.48 -3.00
CA SER A 333 7.68 3.94 -2.21
C SER A 333 7.59 2.42 -2.11
N HIS A 334 8.69 1.75 -2.46
CA HIS A 334 8.81 0.30 -2.46
C HIS A 334 9.12 -0.24 -1.08
N GLU A 335 8.30 -1.18 -0.60
CA GLU A 335 8.57 -2.05 0.55
C GLU A 335 9.03 -1.31 1.80
N ILE A 336 8.26 -0.31 2.21
CA ILE A 336 8.53 0.45 3.43
C ILE A 336 8.12 -0.34 4.68
N GLY A 337 8.57 0.10 5.87
CA GLY A 337 8.16 -0.49 7.13
C GLY A 337 8.88 -1.79 7.49
N GLN A 338 10.05 -2.06 6.93
CA GLN A 338 10.86 -3.25 7.26
C GLN A 338 11.61 -3.08 8.59
N TYR A 339 10.87 -2.79 9.66
CA TYR A 339 11.40 -2.64 11.02
C TYR A 339 11.13 -3.90 11.83
N ALA A 340 12.19 -4.61 12.22
CA ALA A 340 12.08 -5.89 12.89
C ALA A 340 11.26 -5.83 14.18
N VAL A 341 10.25 -6.68 14.25
CA VAL A 341 9.44 -6.94 15.43
C VAL A 341 9.86 -8.30 16.00
N PHE A 342 10.19 -8.37 17.28
CA PHE A 342 10.59 -9.63 17.91
C PHE A 342 9.45 -10.65 17.81
N PRO A 343 9.76 -11.95 17.56
CA PRO A 343 8.72 -12.98 17.38
C PRO A 343 7.76 -13.10 18.57
N ASN A 344 6.46 -13.03 18.30
CA ASN A 344 5.45 -13.39 19.28
C ASN A 344 5.36 -14.91 19.41
N LEU A 345 6.04 -15.48 20.39
CA LEU A 345 6.15 -16.94 20.56
C LEU A 345 4.80 -17.64 20.83
N LYS A 346 3.74 -16.89 21.17
CA LYS A 346 2.37 -17.43 21.30
C LYS A 346 1.78 -17.84 19.95
N GLU A 347 2.27 -17.27 18.85
CA GLU A 347 1.80 -17.61 17.50
C GLU A 347 2.14 -19.06 17.10
N ILE A 348 3.11 -19.71 17.76
CA ILE A 348 3.46 -21.12 17.49
C ILE A 348 2.21 -22.02 17.56
N GLU A 349 1.29 -21.74 18.46
CA GLU A 349 0.07 -22.53 18.66
C GLU A 349 -0.97 -22.34 17.53
N LYS A 350 -0.87 -21.27 16.75
CA LYS A 350 -1.73 -21.00 15.59
C LYS A 350 -1.36 -21.85 14.37
N TYR A 351 -0.12 -22.34 14.30
CA TYR A 351 0.37 -23.11 13.16
C TYR A 351 -0.10 -24.58 13.25
N THR A 352 -1.40 -24.78 13.05
CA THR A 352 -2.06 -26.09 13.13
C THR A 352 -2.27 -26.74 11.77
N GLY A 353 -1.76 -26.13 10.70
CA GLY A 353 -1.95 -26.55 9.32
C GLY A 353 -0.69 -27.07 8.65
N VAL A 354 -0.48 -26.65 7.41
CA VAL A 354 0.58 -27.18 6.52
C VAL A 354 1.97 -26.63 6.86
N LEU A 355 2.06 -25.34 7.25
CA LEU A 355 3.34 -24.72 7.56
C LEU A 355 3.71 -24.90 9.03
N GLU A 356 5.00 -25.12 9.30
CA GLU A 356 5.56 -25.16 10.65
C GLU A 356 6.32 -23.88 10.97
N PRO A 357 6.17 -23.31 12.18
CA PRO A 357 6.86 -22.10 12.61
C PRO A 357 8.29 -22.41 13.09
N LEU A 358 9.16 -22.93 12.23
CA LEU A 358 10.50 -23.38 12.61
C LEU A 358 11.39 -22.26 13.14
N ASN A 359 11.28 -21.05 12.59
CA ASN A 359 11.94 -19.84 13.05
C ASN A 359 11.52 -19.47 14.47
N PHE A 360 10.22 -19.47 14.79
CA PHE A 360 9.72 -19.22 16.16
C PHE A 360 10.19 -20.29 17.15
N LYS A 361 10.17 -21.58 16.74
CA LYS A 361 10.67 -22.69 17.57
C LYS A 361 12.16 -22.52 17.87
N ALA A 362 12.96 -22.12 16.87
CA ALA A 362 14.40 -21.87 17.03
C ALA A 362 14.67 -20.70 18.00
N VAL A 363 13.98 -19.57 17.85
CA VAL A 363 14.09 -18.43 18.77
C VAL A 363 13.69 -18.83 20.19
N LYS A 364 12.59 -19.57 20.38
CA LYS A 364 12.15 -20.08 21.67
C LYS A 364 13.24 -20.92 22.36
N GLN A 365 13.84 -21.86 21.63
CA GLN A 365 14.93 -22.69 22.15
C GLN A 365 16.17 -21.89 22.51
N ASP A 366 16.56 -20.90 21.69
CA ASP A 366 17.70 -20.03 21.97
C ASP A 366 17.48 -19.19 23.23
N LEU A 367 16.30 -18.59 23.40
CA LEU A 367 15.95 -17.86 24.61
C LEU A 367 15.97 -18.75 25.86
N GLN A 368 15.49 -20.00 25.76
CA GLN A 368 15.55 -20.97 26.85
C GLN A 368 16.99 -21.29 27.25
N LYS A 369 17.86 -21.56 26.27
CA LYS A 369 19.29 -21.81 26.51
C LYS A 369 20.00 -20.64 27.18
N LYS A 370 19.61 -19.41 26.84
CA LYS A 370 20.19 -18.18 27.38
C LYS A 370 19.55 -17.72 28.71
N GLY A 371 18.52 -18.41 29.20
CA GLY A 371 17.78 -18.01 30.41
C GLY A 371 16.94 -16.73 30.22
N LEU A 372 16.64 -16.35 28.98
CA LEU A 372 15.94 -15.12 28.61
C LEU A 372 14.47 -15.33 28.19
N TYR A 373 13.96 -16.55 28.27
CA TYR A 373 12.60 -16.86 27.80
C TYR A 373 11.51 -16.02 28.46
N SER A 374 11.67 -15.72 29.77
CA SER A 374 10.73 -14.84 30.51
C SER A 374 10.71 -13.39 30.01
N LYS A 375 11.66 -12.99 29.17
CA LYS A 375 11.78 -11.65 28.57
C LYS A 375 11.22 -11.57 27.15
N ALA A 376 10.71 -12.66 26.59
CA ALA A 376 10.23 -12.68 25.21
C ALA A 376 9.11 -11.66 24.94
N GLU A 377 8.18 -11.47 25.88
CA GLU A 377 7.12 -10.47 25.76
C GLU A 377 7.66 -9.04 25.87
N ASP A 378 8.62 -8.78 26.75
CA ASP A 378 9.29 -7.48 26.86
C ASP A 378 9.99 -7.12 25.52
N PHE A 379 10.66 -8.10 24.87
CA PHE A 379 11.32 -7.91 23.59
C PHE A 379 10.32 -7.63 22.46
N LEU A 380 9.21 -8.35 22.41
CA LEU A 380 8.12 -8.12 21.46
C LEU A 380 7.55 -6.71 21.63
N GLU A 381 7.21 -6.33 22.85
CA GLU A 381 6.61 -5.03 23.14
C GLU A 381 7.57 -3.87 22.80
N ALA A 382 8.84 -3.97 23.21
CA ALA A 382 9.81 -2.92 22.97
C ALA A 382 10.11 -2.72 21.47
N SER A 383 10.39 -3.81 20.75
CA SER A 383 10.65 -3.76 19.31
C SER A 383 9.41 -3.33 18.51
N GLY A 384 8.23 -3.84 18.87
CA GLY A 384 6.98 -3.49 18.23
C GLY A 384 6.58 -2.03 18.42
N LYS A 385 6.74 -1.48 19.62
CA LYS A 385 6.51 -0.04 19.88
C LYS A 385 7.45 0.86 19.08
N LEU A 386 8.73 0.47 18.95
CA LEU A 386 9.68 1.17 18.11
C LEU A 386 9.26 1.08 16.64
N ALA A 387 8.91 -0.10 16.15
CA ALA A 387 8.44 -0.30 14.79
C ALA A 387 7.23 0.59 14.47
N VAL A 388 6.25 0.71 15.38
CA VAL A 388 5.08 1.60 15.23
C VAL A 388 5.49 3.06 15.04
N LEU A 389 6.46 3.55 15.82
CA LEU A 389 6.95 4.94 15.69
C LEU A 389 7.62 5.17 14.32
N LEU A 390 8.40 4.19 13.85
CA LEU A 390 9.08 4.25 12.56
C LEU A 390 8.10 4.14 11.38
N TYR A 391 7.11 3.24 11.45
CA TYR A 391 5.99 3.17 10.48
C TYR A 391 5.26 4.52 10.37
N LYS A 392 4.93 5.11 11.53
CA LYS A 392 4.24 6.41 11.57
C LYS A 392 5.06 7.49 10.88
N GLU A 393 6.33 7.64 11.23
CA GLU A 393 7.20 8.67 10.65
C GLU A 393 7.36 8.48 9.13
N GLU A 394 7.54 7.25 8.68
CA GLU A 394 7.73 6.92 7.27
C GLU A 394 6.48 7.19 6.44
N ILE A 395 5.30 6.77 6.91
CA ILE A 395 4.01 7.02 6.28
C ILE A 395 3.73 8.54 6.23
N GLU A 396 3.98 9.25 7.34
CA GLU A 396 3.76 10.70 7.38
C GLU A 396 4.70 11.48 6.45
N ARG A 397 5.97 11.06 6.29
CA ARG A 397 6.88 11.66 5.29
C ARG A 397 6.34 11.51 3.88
N ALA A 398 5.84 10.34 3.52
CA ALA A 398 5.19 10.11 2.24
C ALA A 398 3.96 11.03 2.06
N MET A 399 3.11 11.14 3.07
CA MET A 399 1.91 12.01 3.02
C MET A 399 2.24 13.50 3.00
N LYS A 400 3.29 13.95 3.67
CA LYS A 400 3.79 15.34 3.64
C LYS A 400 4.32 15.74 2.26
N THR A 401 4.68 14.77 1.42
CA THR A 401 5.27 15.00 0.09
C THR A 401 4.18 15.21 -0.96
N LYS A 402 4.01 16.46 -1.40
CA LYS A 402 2.87 16.87 -2.26
C LYS A 402 2.72 16.10 -3.57
N GLN A 403 3.80 15.65 -4.19
CA GLN A 403 3.77 14.95 -5.48
C GLN A 403 3.80 13.42 -5.35
N PHE A 404 3.91 12.90 -4.14
CA PHE A 404 3.99 11.47 -3.88
C PHE A 404 2.66 10.78 -4.17
N SER A 405 2.69 9.55 -4.70
CA SER A 405 1.48 8.84 -5.10
C SER A 405 1.12 7.66 -4.17
N GLY A 406 2.01 7.31 -3.24
CA GLY A 406 1.70 6.27 -2.27
C GLY A 406 2.91 5.47 -1.79
N PHE A 407 2.63 4.46 -1.01
CA PHE A 407 3.60 3.52 -0.46
C PHE A 407 3.07 2.09 -0.46
N GLN A 408 3.98 1.13 -0.39
CA GLN A 408 3.71 -0.30 -0.24
C GLN A 408 4.49 -0.81 0.98
N LEU A 409 3.75 -1.18 2.03
CA LEU A 409 4.37 -1.76 3.24
C LEU A 409 4.90 -3.17 2.94
N LEU A 410 6.06 -3.51 3.39
CA LEU A 410 6.51 -4.86 3.60
C LEU A 410 6.85 -5.01 5.09
N ASP A 411 5.89 -5.37 5.90
CA ASP A 411 4.52 -5.66 5.53
C ASP A 411 3.59 -5.21 6.66
N LEU A 412 2.28 -5.08 6.43
CA LEU A 412 1.34 -4.89 7.54
C LEU A 412 1.25 -6.16 8.40
N HIS A 413 1.31 -7.33 7.78
CA HIS A 413 1.33 -8.65 8.43
C HIS A 413 2.70 -9.31 8.25
N ASP A 414 2.98 -10.33 9.06
CA ASP A 414 4.24 -11.04 8.93
C ASP A 414 4.39 -11.74 7.59
N PHE A 415 5.59 -11.63 7.04
CA PHE A 415 6.03 -12.36 5.86
C PHE A 415 7.01 -13.48 6.26
N PRO A 416 6.56 -14.63 6.78
CA PRO A 416 7.43 -15.70 7.25
C PRO A 416 8.19 -16.43 6.12
N GLY A 417 7.90 -16.16 4.86
CA GLY A 417 8.58 -16.74 3.72
C GLY A 417 10.08 -16.46 3.64
N GLN A 418 10.54 -15.34 4.19
CA GLN A 418 11.96 -15.00 4.31
C GLN A 418 12.58 -15.39 5.67
N GLY A 419 11.81 -16.03 6.53
CA GLY A 419 12.27 -16.57 7.83
C GLY A 419 12.55 -15.51 8.89
N THR A 420 13.13 -14.39 8.54
CA THR A 420 13.52 -13.29 9.44
C THR A 420 12.70 -12.01 9.23
N ALA A 421 11.82 -11.98 8.25
CA ALA A 421 10.99 -10.82 7.92
C ALA A 421 9.75 -10.72 8.84
N LEU A 422 9.98 -10.72 10.15
CA LEU A 422 8.95 -10.50 11.16
C LEU A 422 8.81 -8.99 11.39
N VAL A 423 8.17 -8.33 10.46
CA VAL A 423 8.05 -6.87 10.42
C VAL A 423 6.60 -6.40 10.60
N GLY A 424 5.64 -7.32 10.52
CA GLY A 424 4.22 -7.02 10.60
C GLY A 424 3.78 -6.54 11.99
N LEU A 425 2.82 -5.65 12.00
CA LEU A 425 2.03 -5.31 13.19
C LEU A 425 0.91 -6.33 13.41
N LEU A 426 0.57 -7.06 12.36
CA LEU A 426 -0.26 -8.26 12.35
C LEU A 426 0.63 -9.50 12.19
N ASP A 427 0.12 -10.63 12.63
CA ASP A 427 0.77 -11.93 12.40
C ASP A 427 0.47 -12.48 10.99
N ALA A 428 1.05 -13.63 10.64
CA ALA A 428 0.86 -14.28 9.35
C ALA A 428 -0.58 -14.75 9.07
N PHE A 429 -1.47 -14.66 10.06
CA PHE A 429 -2.89 -14.99 9.95
C PHE A 429 -3.78 -13.75 9.84
N TRP A 430 -3.20 -12.56 9.68
CA TRP A 430 -3.87 -11.27 9.66
C TRP A 430 -4.56 -10.91 10.99
N ASP A 431 -4.08 -11.44 12.11
CA ASP A 431 -4.54 -11.09 13.45
C ASP A 431 -3.57 -10.11 14.12
N SER A 432 -4.09 -9.19 14.93
CA SER A 432 -3.27 -8.19 15.61
C SER A 432 -2.30 -8.83 16.62
N LYS A 433 -1.06 -8.35 16.65
CA LYS A 433 -0.08 -8.68 17.70
C LYS A 433 -0.28 -7.90 19.00
N GLY A 434 -1.27 -6.99 19.04
CA GLY A 434 -1.55 -6.14 20.22
C GLY A 434 -0.55 -5.00 20.43
N LEU A 435 0.25 -4.65 19.41
CA LEU A 435 1.26 -3.59 19.49
C LEU A 435 0.67 -2.19 19.31
N ILE A 436 -0.38 -2.10 18.53
CA ILE A 436 -1.17 -0.89 18.26
C ILE A 436 -2.57 -1.32 17.81
N GLU A 437 -3.58 -0.52 18.15
CA GLU A 437 -4.94 -0.70 17.67
C GLU A 437 -5.09 -0.14 16.24
N ALA A 438 -5.94 -0.76 15.40
CA ALA A 438 -6.22 -0.29 14.05
C ALA A 438 -6.69 1.18 14.02
N SER A 439 -7.51 1.59 14.99
CA SER A 439 -7.97 2.98 15.14
C SER A 439 -6.84 3.98 15.41
N ALA A 440 -5.79 3.56 16.13
CA ALA A 440 -4.60 4.38 16.38
C ALA A 440 -3.68 4.42 15.15
N PHE A 441 -3.54 3.32 14.41
CA PHE A 441 -2.80 3.28 13.15
C PHE A 441 -3.46 4.19 12.09
N ARG A 442 -4.79 4.20 12.03
CA ARG A 442 -5.56 5.10 11.14
C ARG A 442 -5.37 6.59 11.43
N GLN A 443 -4.83 6.98 12.59
CA GLN A 443 -4.51 8.38 12.85
C GLN A 443 -3.46 8.92 11.86
N PHE A 444 -2.60 8.06 11.32
CA PHE A 444 -1.56 8.43 10.33
C PHE A 444 -1.66 7.64 9.01
N CYS A 445 -2.62 6.73 8.88
CA CYS A 445 -2.86 5.95 7.66
C CYS A 445 -4.35 5.96 7.31
N ALA A 446 -4.83 7.07 6.76
CA ALA A 446 -6.23 7.30 6.40
C ALA A 446 -6.34 8.26 5.20
N PRO A 447 -7.53 8.39 4.58
CA PRO A 447 -7.73 9.37 3.50
C PRO A 447 -7.55 10.83 3.94
N VAL A 448 -7.87 11.13 5.21
CA VAL A 448 -7.67 12.46 5.80
C VAL A 448 -6.82 12.31 7.05
N VAL A 449 -5.66 12.99 7.07
CA VAL A 449 -4.71 12.91 8.18
C VAL A 449 -4.19 14.29 8.55
N PRO A 450 -4.39 14.75 9.80
CA PRO A 450 -3.64 15.88 10.34
C PRO A 450 -2.15 15.53 10.47
N LEU A 451 -1.29 16.46 10.07
CA LEU A 451 0.16 16.33 10.06
C LEU A 451 0.80 17.47 10.84
N ALA A 452 1.95 17.20 11.45
CA ALA A 452 2.74 18.22 12.13
C ALA A 452 4.21 18.17 11.67
N ARG A 453 4.79 19.36 11.41
CA ARG A 453 6.22 19.50 11.12
C ARG A 453 6.90 20.20 12.29
N PHE A 454 7.80 19.52 13.00
CA PHE A 454 8.57 20.05 14.11
C PHE A 454 9.97 19.45 14.15
N ALA A 455 10.91 20.14 14.83
CA ALA A 455 12.33 19.90 14.62
C ALA A 455 12.85 18.60 15.24
N LYS A 456 12.38 18.23 16.42
CA LYS A 456 12.97 17.14 17.23
C LYS A 456 11.95 16.56 18.22
N ALA A 457 12.24 15.37 18.74
CA ALA A 457 11.40 14.70 19.72
C ALA A 457 11.68 15.12 21.17
N VAL A 458 12.88 15.63 21.46
CA VAL A 458 13.36 15.91 22.81
C VAL A 458 13.67 17.40 22.99
N TYR A 459 13.12 18.01 24.03
CA TYR A 459 13.26 19.44 24.34
C TYR A 459 13.75 19.66 25.76
N SER A 460 14.40 20.79 26.00
CA SER A 460 14.63 21.33 27.34
C SER A 460 13.48 22.25 27.75
N GLY A 461 13.19 22.33 29.04
CA GLY A 461 12.11 23.16 29.56
C GLY A 461 12.26 24.66 29.33
N ASP A 462 13.42 25.16 28.93
CA ASP A 462 13.65 26.54 28.53
C ASP A 462 13.49 26.80 27.04
N GLU A 463 13.24 25.75 26.24
CA GLU A 463 12.97 25.88 24.81
C GLU A 463 11.48 26.19 24.54
N MET A 464 11.23 26.70 23.36
CA MET A 464 9.90 26.87 22.78
C MET A 464 9.61 25.68 21.87
N PHE A 465 8.52 24.96 22.13
CA PHE A 465 7.99 24.01 21.15
C PHE A 465 7.30 24.78 20.03
N SER A 466 7.61 24.46 18.79
CA SER A 466 6.92 25.02 17.63
C SER A 466 6.68 23.95 16.58
N ALA A 467 5.52 23.98 15.95
CA ALA A 467 5.19 23.08 14.85
C ALA A 467 4.34 23.78 13.79
N SER A 468 4.55 23.40 12.55
CA SER A 468 3.70 23.76 11.43
C SER A 468 2.66 22.67 11.22
N ILE A 469 1.39 23.04 11.17
CA ILE A 469 0.26 22.11 11.08
C ILE A 469 -0.25 22.08 9.65
N GLU A 470 -0.39 20.87 9.12
CA GLU A 470 -0.93 20.58 7.80
C GLU A 470 -2.07 19.56 7.92
N VAL A 471 -2.93 19.49 6.92
CA VAL A 471 -3.89 18.38 6.76
C VAL A 471 -3.81 17.88 5.33
N VAL A 472 -3.57 16.57 5.18
CA VAL A 472 -3.71 15.90 3.88
C VAL A 472 -5.15 15.43 3.71
N ASN A 473 -5.70 15.62 2.49
CA ASN A 473 -7.06 15.21 2.17
C ASN A 473 -7.12 14.50 0.81
N TYR A 474 -7.19 13.18 0.84
CA TYR A 474 -7.42 12.32 -0.33
C TYR A 474 -8.83 11.72 -0.34
N SER A 475 -9.79 12.35 0.36
CA SER A 475 -11.21 11.98 0.30
C SER A 475 -11.89 12.54 -0.96
N ASN A 476 -13.18 12.25 -1.15
CA ASN A 476 -13.94 12.65 -2.34
C ASN A 476 -14.28 14.13 -2.39
N ALA A 477 -14.15 14.89 -1.29
CA ALA A 477 -14.60 16.26 -1.19
C ALA A 477 -13.59 17.17 -0.48
N ALA A 478 -13.63 18.47 -0.76
CA ALA A 478 -12.99 19.45 0.08
C ALA A 478 -13.69 19.50 1.45
N ILE A 479 -12.96 19.93 2.48
CA ILE A 479 -13.46 20.05 3.84
C ILE A 479 -13.43 21.55 4.19
N ASP A 480 -14.61 22.17 4.21
CA ASP A 480 -14.71 23.62 4.32
C ASP A 480 -15.10 24.07 5.73
N ASN A 481 -14.66 25.29 6.09
CA ASN A 481 -15.04 25.99 7.32
C ASN A 481 -14.82 25.19 8.60
N LYS A 482 -13.60 24.61 8.76
CA LYS A 482 -13.23 23.82 9.93
C LYS A 482 -12.21 24.54 10.81
N GLN A 483 -12.28 24.23 12.09
CA GLN A 483 -11.21 24.57 13.03
C GLN A 483 -10.30 23.36 13.23
N ILE A 484 -9.01 23.64 13.22
CA ILE A 484 -8.01 22.64 13.61
C ILE A 484 -7.68 22.90 15.07
N MET A 485 -8.07 21.96 15.91
CA MET A 485 -7.81 21.98 17.35
C MET A 485 -6.44 21.35 17.62
N TRP A 486 -5.66 21.96 18.50
CA TRP A 486 -4.42 21.36 18.95
C TRP A 486 -4.27 21.48 20.47
N GLN A 487 -3.60 20.50 21.06
CA GLN A 487 -3.23 20.52 22.48
C GLN A 487 -1.88 19.84 22.67
N LEU A 488 -1.12 20.35 23.66
CA LEU A 488 0.07 19.72 24.21
C LEU A 488 -0.23 19.38 25.67
N ALA A 489 -0.25 18.09 26.00
CA ALA A 489 -0.62 17.61 27.35
C ALA A 489 0.29 16.45 27.78
N ASP A 490 0.40 16.21 29.10
CA ASP A 490 1.11 15.05 29.64
C ASP A 490 0.25 13.75 29.58
N GLU A 491 0.82 12.63 30.01
CA GLU A 491 0.15 11.32 30.02
C GLU A 491 -1.09 11.27 30.95
N ALA A 492 -1.14 12.15 31.95
CA ALA A 492 -2.30 12.28 32.82
C ALA A 492 -3.38 13.20 32.24
N GLY A 493 -3.16 13.79 31.09
CA GLY A 493 -4.06 14.75 30.44
C GLY A 493 -3.91 16.18 30.95
N THR A 494 -2.87 16.48 31.77
CA THR A 494 -2.61 17.86 32.22
C THR A 494 -2.16 18.70 31.04
N GLN A 495 -2.91 19.72 30.72
CA GLN A 495 -2.67 20.59 29.59
C GLN A 495 -1.52 21.57 29.84
N ILE A 496 -0.53 21.57 28.95
CA ILE A 496 0.58 22.53 28.95
C ILE A 496 0.20 23.73 28.07
N SER A 497 -0.39 23.47 26.90
CA SER A 497 -0.84 24.51 25.98
C SER A 497 -1.90 23.95 25.02
N ASN A 498 -2.74 24.81 24.49
CA ASN A 498 -3.73 24.46 23.47
C ASN A 498 -4.07 25.66 22.58
N GLY A 499 -4.80 25.42 21.50
CA GLY A 499 -5.28 26.48 20.62
C GLY A 499 -6.11 25.97 19.46
N ARG A 500 -6.46 26.90 18.59
CA ARG A 500 -7.27 26.66 17.38
C ARG A 500 -6.67 27.40 16.19
N LEU A 501 -6.75 26.79 15.02
CA LEU A 501 -6.41 27.40 13.74
C LEU A 501 -7.68 27.37 12.87
N ASN A 502 -8.05 28.51 12.32
CA ASN A 502 -9.20 28.62 11.40
C ASN A 502 -8.71 28.30 9.98
N VAL A 503 -9.40 27.38 9.31
CA VAL A 503 -9.07 26.98 7.95
C VAL A 503 -10.33 27.10 7.10
N GLU A 504 -10.27 27.96 6.07
CA GLU A 504 -11.41 28.17 5.16
C GLU A 504 -11.73 26.91 4.37
N SER A 505 -10.72 26.27 3.80
CA SER A 505 -10.88 25.03 3.03
C SER A 505 -9.64 24.16 3.08
N ILE A 506 -9.82 22.86 3.29
CA ILE A 506 -8.82 21.82 3.13
C ILE A 506 -9.10 21.14 1.79
N SER A 507 -8.34 21.52 0.77
CA SER A 507 -8.55 21.07 -0.60
C SER A 507 -8.37 19.57 -0.74
N LYS A 508 -9.18 18.92 -1.58
CA LYS A 508 -9.02 17.50 -1.89
C LYS A 508 -7.81 17.25 -2.76
N GLY A 509 -7.21 16.06 -2.63
CA GLY A 509 -6.09 15.56 -3.44
C GLY A 509 -4.76 16.24 -3.13
N THR A 510 -4.61 16.90 -1.97
CA THR A 510 -3.37 17.62 -1.64
C THR A 510 -3.17 17.78 -0.14
N VAL A 511 -2.00 18.34 0.22
CA VAL A 511 -1.65 18.78 1.57
C VAL A 511 -1.98 20.28 1.69
N THR A 512 -2.78 20.65 2.67
CA THR A 512 -3.15 22.04 2.98
C THR A 512 -2.40 22.50 4.25
N GLN A 513 -1.68 23.61 4.14
CA GLN A 513 -1.07 24.31 5.28
C GLN A 513 -2.18 24.97 6.11
N CYS A 514 -2.24 24.65 7.42
CA CYS A 514 -3.28 25.16 8.32
C CYS A 514 -2.79 26.29 9.22
N GLY A 515 -1.50 26.37 9.51
CA GLY A 515 -0.89 27.40 10.34
C GLY A 515 0.22 26.87 11.24
N ASP A 516 0.81 27.78 12.03
CA ASP A 516 1.88 27.48 12.95
C ASP A 516 1.40 27.57 14.40
N ILE A 517 1.93 26.69 15.26
CA ILE A 517 1.63 26.64 16.68
C ILE A 517 2.90 26.82 17.51
N ARG A 518 2.76 27.38 18.70
CA ARG A 518 3.86 27.55 19.66
C ARG A 518 3.40 27.28 21.09
N ALA A 519 4.27 26.65 21.87
CA ALA A 519 4.01 26.37 23.28
C ALA A 519 5.27 26.58 24.13
N GLU A 520 5.16 27.35 25.21
CA GLU A 520 6.23 27.45 26.22
C GLU A 520 6.30 26.20 27.08
N LEU A 521 7.50 25.68 27.29
CA LEU A 521 7.72 24.45 28.06
C LEU A 521 8.18 24.72 29.51
N LYS A 522 8.26 25.97 29.93
CA LYS A 522 8.76 26.40 31.25
C LYS A 522 7.97 25.83 32.44
N SER A 523 6.71 25.45 32.24
CA SER A 523 5.86 24.84 33.25
C SER A 523 6.24 23.38 33.57
N VAL A 524 7.00 22.73 32.70
CA VAL A 524 7.45 21.34 32.87
C VAL A 524 8.62 21.29 33.86
N ARG A 525 8.37 20.89 35.11
CA ARG A 525 9.36 20.92 36.18
C ARG A 525 10.05 19.59 36.46
N LYS A 526 9.60 18.52 35.82
CA LYS A 526 10.18 17.16 35.89
C LYS A 526 10.26 16.58 34.50
N ALA A 527 11.14 15.60 34.28
CA ALA A 527 11.17 14.85 33.04
C ALA A 527 9.78 14.29 32.74
N SER A 528 9.23 14.68 31.60
CA SER A 528 7.84 14.36 31.23
C SER A 528 7.76 13.99 29.74
N LYS A 529 6.91 13.02 29.45
CA LYS A 529 6.47 12.73 28.10
C LYS A 529 5.16 13.47 27.87
N LEU A 530 5.16 14.32 26.86
CA LEU A 530 3.99 15.07 26.42
C LEU A 530 3.49 14.50 25.11
N TYR A 531 2.23 14.78 24.79
CA TYR A 531 1.62 14.44 23.51
C TYR A 531 1.10 15.70 22.85
N LEU A 532 1.60 15.98 21.63
CA LEU A 532 0.93 16.90 20.72
C LEU A 532 -0.22 16.15 20.06
N THR A 533 -1.44 16.60 20.25
CA THR A 533 -2.61 16.08 19.54
C THR A 533 -3.17 17.19 18.63
N VAL A 534 -3.42 16.87 17.38
CA VAL A 534 -4.05 17.74 16.39
C VAL A 534 -5.30 17.04 15.85
N SER A 535 -6.42 17.75 15.79
CA SER A 535 -7.69 17.19 15.32
C SER A 535 -8.49 18.20 14.49
N VAL A 536 -9.32 17.68 13.58
CA VAL A 536 -10.28 18.49 12.80
C VAL A 536 -11.62 18.50 13.53
N GLU A 537 -12.11 19.69 13.90
CA GLU A 537 -13.31 19.86 14.73
C GLU A 537 -14.55 19.18 14.13
N GLY A 538 -15.28 18.45 14.96
CA GLY A 538 -16.50 17.75 14.57
C GLY A 538 -16.29 16.54 13.68
N THR A 539 -15.07 15.97 13.65
CA THR A 539 -14.73 14.76 12.92
C THR A 539 -13.98 13.79 13.80
N GLU A 540 -13.75 12.57 13.30
CA GLU A 540 -12.87 11.58 13.93
C GLU A 540 -11.38 11.78 13.60
N TRP A 541 -11.04 12.67 12.68
CA TRP A 541 -9.68 12.85 12.18
C TRP A 541 -8.82 13.56 13.21
N LYS A 542 -7.90 12.82 13.77
CA LYS A 542 -6.91 13.29 14.73
C LYS A 542 -5.59 12.55 14.54
N ASN A 543 -4.50 13.18 14.98
CA ASN A 543 -3.19 12.55 15.00
C ASN A 543 -2.41 13.02 16.24
N THR A 544 -1.51 12.17 16.76
CA THR A 544 -0.83 12.41 18.04
C THR A 544 0.66 12.05 17.93
N TRP A 545 1.53 12.92 18.47
CA TRP A 545 2.99 12.73 18.48
C TRP A 545 3.53 12.86 19.91
N PRO A 546 4.39 11.93 20.36
CA PRO A 546 5.08 12.04 21.64
C PRO A 546 6.22 13.07 21.55
N VAL A 547 6.38 13.86 22.60
CA VAL A 547 7.47 14.83 22.78
C VAL A 547 7.99 14.68 24.21
N TRP A 548 9.29 14.52 24.37
CA TRP A 548 9.92 14.40 25.68
C TRP A 548 10.52 15.75 26.10
N VAL A 549 10.18 16.20 27.28
CA VAL A 549 10.66 17.47 27.85
C VAL A 549 11.38 17.21 29.15
N TYR A 550 12.62 17.68 29.22
CA TYR A 550 13.42 17.62 30.43
C TYR A 550 13.56 19.02 31.02
N PRO A 551 13.49 19.19 32.37
CA PRO A 551 13.71 20.50 32.97
C PRO A 551 15.14 20.98 32.68
N ARG A 552 15.30 22.30 32.56
CA ARG A 552 16.64 22.88 32.40
C ARG A 552 17.49 22.53 33.61
N ILE A 553 18.68 22.04 33.38
CA ILE A 553 19.71 21.86 34.39
C ILE A 553 20.48 23.16 34.47
N GLU A 554 20.29 23.95 35.54
CA GLU A 554 20.95 25.25 35.72
C GLU A 554 22.44 25.10 35.99
N SER A 555 22.85 24.07 36.71
CA SER A 555 24.27 23.70 36.92
C SER A 555 24.36 22.23 37.33
N LEU A 556 25.35 21.54 36.81
CA LEU A 556 25.74 20.23 37.32
C LEU A 556 26.79 20.48 38.41
N ASN A 557 26.38 20.44 39.70
CA ASN A 557 27.35 20.38 40.79
C ASN A 557 27.80 18.92 40.93
N VAL A 558 28.92 18.62 40.30
CA VAL A 558 29.52 17.27 40.29
C VAL A 558 30.52 17.09 41.46
N GLY A 559 30.67 18.12 42.32
CA GLY A 559 31.62 18.10 43.43
C GLY A 559 33.06 17.91 42.92
N ASP A 560 33.76 16.90 43.46
CA ASP A 560 35.13 16.53 43.11
C ASP A 560 35.22 15.59 41.88
N VAL A 561 34.09 15.29 41.23
CA VAL A 561 34.03 14.42 40.05
C VAL A 561 34.33 15.23 38.78
N LEU A 562 35.33 14.80 37.98
CA LEU A 562 35.57 15.35 36.65
C LEU A 562 34.50 14.79 35.67
N LEU A 563 33.72 15.67 35.07
CA LEU A 563 32.85 15.31 33.95
C LEU A 563 33.60 15.63 32.65
N THR A 564 33.85 14.62 31.81
CA THR A 564 34.54 14.81 30.54
C THR A 564 34.05 13.89 29.45
N GLN A 565 34.17 14.33 28.20
CA GLN A 565 33.95 13.54 26.99
C GLN A 565 35.28 13.10 26.34
N ASP A 566 36.39 13.58 26.85
CA ASP A 566 37.73 13.29 26.34
C ASP A 566 38.34 12.10 27.07
N VAL A 567 38.80 11.09 26.31
CA VAL A 567 39.35 9.84 26.85
C VAL A 567 40.70 10.11 27.56
N GLU A 568 41.55 10.93 26.98
CA GLU A 568 42.90 11.20 27.51
C GLU A 568 42.79 11.98 28.81
N GLU A 569 41.89 12.98 28.87
CA GLU A 569 41.60 13.73 30.10
C GLU A 569 41.05 12.81 31.19
N ALA A 570 40.11 11.91 30.84
CA ALA A 570 39.57 10.94 31.76
C ALA A 570 40.67 10.03 32.36
N LEU A 571 41.52 9.49 31.50
CA LEU A 571 42.64 8.62 31.92
C LEU A 571 43.66 9.36 32.76
N ALA A 572 43.99 10.59 32.41
CA ALA A 572 44.92 11.42 33.18
C ALA A 572 44.38 11.71 34.58
N ALA A 573 43.10 12.04 34.71
CA ALA A 573 42.46 12.30 35.99
C ALA A 573 42.36 11.02 36.85
N LEU A 574 42.05 9.88 36.27
CA LEU A 574 42.02 8.59 36.96
C LEU A 574 43.40 8.19 37.50
N LYS A 575 44.50 8.43 36.73
CA LYS A 575 45.89 8.21 37.16
C LYS A 575 46.28 9.08 38.37
N GLN A 576 45.63 10.24 38.52
CA GLN A 576 45.78 11.14 39.66
C GLN A 576 44.87 10.80 40.84
N GLY A 577 44.10 9.71 40.76
CA GLY A 577 43.17 9.29 41.82
C GLY A 577 41.89 10.11 41.88
N ARG A 578 41.59 10.92 40.85
CA ARG A 578 40.32 11.69 40.79
C ARG A 578 39.16 10.80 40.39
N LYS A 579 37.97 11.14 40.87
CA LYS A 579 36.72 10.55 40.38
C LYS A 579 36.37 11.13 39.00
N VAL A 580 35.99 10.30 38.08
CA VAL A 580 35.64 10.70 36.70
C VAL A 580 34.29 10.15 36.31
N LEU A 581 33.44 11.01 35.79
CA LEU A 581 32.26 10.63 35.01
C LEU A 581 32.59 10.84 33.53
N PHE A 582 32.89 9.74 32.86
CA PHE A 582 33.20 9.76 31.44
C PHE A 582 31.93 9.59 30.62
N SER A 583 31.60 10.57 29.78
CA SER A 583 30.47 10.54 28.83
C SER A 583 31.02 10.63 27.41
N PRO A 584 31.33 9.48 26.76
CA PRO A 584 32.00 9.48 25.47
C PRO A 584 31.14 10.16 24.39
N LYS A 585 31.80 10.86 23.45
CA LYS A 585 31.16 11.35 22.23
C LYS A 585 30.66 10.17 21.41
N MET A 586 29.50 10.32 20.77
CA MET A 586 28.95 9.29 19.89
C MET A 586 29.95 8.84 18.80
N SER A 587 30.81 9.74 18.34
CA SER A 587 31.86 9.42 17.36
C SER A 587 32.90 8.38 17.86
N TYR A 588 32.99 8.13 19.17
CA TYR A 588 33.87 7.10 19.75
C TYR A 588 33.18 5.74 19.83
N LEU A 589 31.87 5.71 19.73
CA LEU A 589 31.09 4.48 19.73
C LEU A 589 31.03 3.97 18.29
N LYS A 590 31.91 3.05 17.94
CA LYS A 590 31.75 2.31 16.69
C LYS A 590 30.61 1.34 16.88
N GLY A 591 29.57 1.47 16.05
CA GLY A 591 28.53 0.46 15.96
C GLY A 591 29.17 -0.89 15.61
N LEU A 592 28.68 -1.94 16.22
CA LEU A 592 28.87 -3.28 15.68
C LEU A 592 27.97 -3.32 14.43
N GLU A 593 28.58 -3.36 13.25
CA GLU A 593 27.90 -3.64 12.00
C GLU A 593 27.31 -5.05 11.99
#